data_26ec3f8ed9edcc01674e8901286787ea
#
_entry.id   26ec3f8ed9edcc01674e8901286787ea
#
_cell.length_a   1.000
_cell.length_b   1.000
_cell.length_c   1.000
_cell.angle_alpha   90.00
_cell.angle_beta   90.00
_cell.angle_gamma   90.00
#
_symmetry.space_group_name_H-M   'P 1'
#
loop_
_entity.id
_entity.type
_entity.pdbx_description
1 polymer ?
#
loop_
_entity_poly.entity_id
_entity_poly.type
_entity_poly.pdbx_seq_one_letter_code
_entity_poly.pdbx_strand_id
1 'polypeptide(L)'
;MKKIVTVIVLSFLSITLWAQSRNAAYEAYIEEYRYIAIEQQRKHAIPASITLAQALLESGAGKSELATKANNHFGIKCTSDWAGKTYRYSDNRANECFRKYADVADSYEDHSLFLKRKRYESLFALSVKDYKGWARGLRECGYAT
;
A
#
# COMPACT_ATOMS: atom_id res chain seq x y z
N MET A 1 39.04 35.75 -3.58
CA MET A 1 37.59 35.79 -3.22
C MET A 1 36.67 35.20 -4.31
N LYS A 2 36.87 35.51 -5.61
CA LYS A 2 36.03 34.97 -6.70
C LYS A 2 36.01 33.42 -6.82
N LYS A 3 37.14 32.73 -6.54
CA LYS A 3 37.24 31.25 -6.64
C LYS A 3 36.47 30.51 -5.52
N ILE A 4 36.39 31.08 -4.33
CA ILE A 4 35.67 30.49 -3.18
C ILE A 4 34.16 30.54 -3.39
N VAL A 5 33.64 31.63 -3.96
CA VAL A 5 32.22 31.80 -4.26
C VAL A 5 31.73 30.77 -5.29
N THR A 6 32.59 30.49 -6.32
CA THR A 6 32.25 29.52 -7.37
C THR A 6 32.16 28.08 -6.83
N VAL A 7 33.03 27.70 -5.88
CA VAL A 7 33.02 26.37 -5.27
C VAL A 7 31.79 26.19 -4.37
N ILE A 8 31.39 27.23 -3.64
CA ILE A 8 30.22 27.18 -2.77
C ILE A 8 28.91 27.07 -3.59
N VAL A 9 28.80 27.78 -4.71
CA VAL A 9 27.63 27.71 -5.60
C VAL A 9 27.51 26.32 -6.25
N LEU A 10 28.64 25.71 -6.68
CA LEU A 10 28.63 24.36 -7.22
C LEU A 10 28.30 23.28 -6.19
N SER A 11 28.69 23.46 -4.93
CA SER A 11 28.34 22.52 -3.86
C SER A 11 26.85 22.60 -3.47
N PHE A 12 26.24 23.78 -3.55
CA PHE A 12 24.78 23.90 -3.33
C PHE A 12 23.95 23.32 -4.47
N LEU A 13 24.41 23.39 -5.72
CA LEU A 13 23.72 22.75 -6.84
C LEU A 13 23.75 21.21 -6.76
N SER A 14 24.83 20.62 -6.23
CA SER A 14 24.92 19.16 -6.08
C SER A 14 24.01 18.61 -4.98
N ILE A 15 23.72 19.38 -3.94
CA ILE A 15 22.83 18.96 -2.85
C ILE A 15 21.36 18.93 -3.30
N THR A 16 20.95 19.81 -4.21
CA THR A 16 19.56 19.86 -4.70
C THR A 16 19.21 18.71 -5.67
N LEU A 17 20.20 18.12 -6.34
CA LEU A 17 19.96 16.97 -7.24
C LEU A 17 19.69 15.64 -6.49
N TRP A 18 20.11 15.51 -5.25
CA TRP A 18 19.90 14.28 -4.46
C TRP A 18 18.53 14.22 -3.74
N ALA A 19 17.85 15.35 -3.63
CA ALA A 19 16.56 15.43 -2.94
C ALA A 19 15.36 15.01 -3.78
N GLN A 20 15.51 14.61 -5.02
CA GLN A 20 14.41 14.47 -5.98
C GLN A 20 14.39 13.16 -6.78
N SER A 21 15.00 12.10 -6.28
CA SER A 21 14.75 10.78 -6.89
C SER A 21 13.43 10.21 -6.33
N ARG A 22 12.32 10.71 -6.84
CA ARG A 22 11.04 10.04 -6.66
C ARG A 22 11.14 8.67 -7.30
N ASN A 23 10.64 7.64 -6.61
CA ASN A 23 10.64 6.30 -7.17
C ASN A 23 9.60 6.22 -8.28
N ALA A 24 10.04 6.20 -9.53
CA ALA A 24 9.16 6.18 -10.71
C ALA A 24 8.19 5.00 -10.71
N ALA A 25 8.58 3.85 -10.15
CA ALA A 25 7.69 2.70 -10.01
C ALA A 25 6.57 2.97 -9.01
N TYR A 26 6.85 3.72 -7.93
CA TYR A 26 5.84 4.10 -6.96
C TYR A 26 4.87 5.12 -7.55
N GLU A 27 5.37 6.10 -8.27
CA GLU A 27 4.52 7.09 -8.95
C GLU A 27 3.60 6.43 -9.98
N ALA A 28 4.13 5.53 -10.80
CA ALA A 28 3.34 4.77 -11.77
C ALA A 28 2.24 3.94 -11.11
N TYR A 29 2.57 3.25 -10.00
CA TYR A 29 1.60 2.48 -9.24
C TYR A 29 0.49 3.35 -8.67
N ILE A 30 0.84 4.51 -8.07
CA ILE A 30 -0.11 5.46 -7.52
C ILE A 30 -1.04 5.99 -8.63
N GLU A 31 -0.48 6.37 -9.76
CA GLU A 31 -1.27 6.89 -10.89
C GLU A 31 -2.25 5.85 -11.43
N GLU A 32 -1.84 4.59 -11.51
CA GLU A 32 -2.67 3.50 -12.00
C GLU A 32 -3.83 3.15 -11.05
N TYR A 33 -3.58 3.11 -9.74
CA TYR A 33 -4.55 2.56 -8.76
C TYR A 33 -5.24 3.61 -7.88
N ARG A 34 -4.89 4.90 -7.98
CA ARG A 34 -5.46 5.95 -7.11
C ARG A 34 -6.97 6.01 -7.13
N TYR A 35 -7.61 5.81 -8.29
CA TYR A 35 -9.07 5.90 -8.39
C TYR A 35 -9.77 4.75 -7.67
N ILE A 36 -9.19 3.56 -7.68
CA ILE A 36 -9.69 2.43 -6.91
C ILE A 36 -9.62 2.75 -5.42
N ALA A 37 -8.49 3.28 -4.94
CA ALA A 37 -8.33 3.67 -3.54
C ALA A 37 -9.31 4.79 -3.11
N ILE A 38 -9.55 5.77 -3.97
CA ILE A 38 -10.53 6.83 -3.73
C ILE A 38 -11.96 6.25 -3.63
N GLU A 39 -12.29 5.29 -4.47
CA GLU A 39 -13.58 4.61 -4.41
C GLU A 39 -13.73 3.84 -3.09
N GLN A 40 -12.70 3.16 -2.61
CA GLN A 40 -12.71 2.50 -1.31
C GLN A 40 -12.92 3.49 -0.16
N GLN A 41 -12.29 4.66 -0.22
CA GLN A 41 -12.55 5.72 0.77
C GLN A 41 -14.01 6.15 0.78
N ARG A 42 -14.62 6.32 -0.39
CA ARG A 42 -16.03 6.72 -0.51
C ARG A 42 -16.99 5.67 0.02
N LYS A 43 -16.72 4.40 -0.25
CA LYS A 43 -17.57 3.27 0.16
C LYS A 43 -17.39 2.89 1.62
N HIS A 44 -16.16 2.93 2.11
CA HIS A 44 -15.78 2.27 3.35
C HIS A 44 -15.18 3.21 4.41
N ALA A 45 -15.03 4.51 4.11
CA ALA A 45 -14.46 5.52 5.01
C ALA A 45 -13.02 5.20 5.48
N ILE A 46 -12.23 4.51 4.65
CA ILE A 46 -10.82 4.24 4.87
C ILE A 46 -10.01 5.27 4.04
N PRO A 47 -9.02 5.98 4.60
CA PRO A 47 -8.27 6.96 3.81
C PRO A 47 -7.65 6.34 2.55
N ALA A 48 -7.89 6.93 1.38
CA ALA A 48 -7.34 6.44 0.11
C ALA A 48 -5.80 6.38 0.13
N SER A 49 -5.16 7.33 0.81
CA SER A 49 -3.70 7.35 0.99
C SER A 49 -3.20 6.15 1.79
N ILE A 50 -3.93 5.70 2.79
CA ILE A 50 -3.60 4.50 3.59
C ILE A 50 -3.77 3.25 2.74
N THR A 51 -4.92 3.08 2.09
CA THR A 51 -5.18 1.94 1.20
C THR A 51 -4.10 1.83 0.12
N LEU A 52 -3.80 2.95 -0.52
CA LEU A 52 -2.82 3.00 -1.61
C LEU A 52 -1.39 2.71 -1.13
N ALA A 53 -0.99 3.27 0.03
CA ALA A 53 0.32 3.01 0.63
C ALA A 53 0.50 1.53 1.01
N GLN A 54 -0.52 0.92 1.62
CA GLN A 54 -0.48 -0.51 1.96
C GLN A 54 -0.38 -1.38 0.71
N ALA A 55 -1.23 -1.13 -0.29
CA ALA A 55 -1.20 -1.85 -1.55
C ALA A 55 0.16 -1.76 -2.27
N LEU A 56 0.73 -0.56 -2.31
CA LEU A 56 2.04 -0.29 -2.92
C LEU A 56 3.15 -1.09 -2.22
N LEU A 57 3.19 -1.06 -0.89
CA LEU A 57 4.22 -1.73 -0.11
C LEU A 57 4.07 -3.25 -0.16
N GLU A 58 2.87 -3.77 0.09
CA GLU A 58 2.59 -5.21 0.13
C GLU A 58 2.76 -5.89 -1.24
N SER A 59 2.48 -5.17 -2.33
CA SER A 59 2.61 -5.70 -3.69
C SER A 59 3.97 -5.45 -4.35
N GLY A 60 4.90 -4.77 -3.67
CA GLY A 60 6.13 -4.30 -4.30
C GLY A 60 5.87 -3.42 -5.53
N ALA A 61 5.00 -2.43 -5.38
CA ALA A 61 4.51 -1.59 -6.47
C ALA A 61 3.85 -2.41 -7.61
N GLY A 62 3.06 -3.41 -7.27
CA GLY A 62 2.34 -4.26 -8.21
C GLY A 62 3.19 -5.33 -8.90
N LYS A 63 4.46 -5.49 -8.53
CA LYS A 63 5.41 -6.40 -9.19
C LYS A 63 5.54 -7.76 -8.53
N SER A 64 4.99 -7.94 -7.32
CA SER A 64 5.06 -9.22 -6.62
C SER A 64 4.34 -10.32 -7.38
N GLU A 65 4.70 -11.57 -7.12
CA GLU A 65 4.06 -12.74 -7.72
C GLU A 65 2.56 -12.78 -7.37
N LEU A 66 2.18 -12.47 -6.13
CA LEU A 66 0.79 -12.41 -5.71
C LEU A 66 0.00 -11.32 -6.45
N ALA A 67 0.60 -10.14 -6.67
CA ALA A 67 -0.05 -9.08 -7.43
C ALA A 67 -0.26 -9.46 -8.89
N THR A 68 0.76 -10.05 -9.55
CA THR A 68 0.73 -10.34 -11.00
C THR A 68 -0.01 -11.62 -11.37
N LYS A 69 -0.01 -12.64 -10.50
CA LYS A 69 -0.63 -13.95 -10.77
C LYS A 69 -1.98 -14.16 -10.10
N ALA A 70 -2.24 -13.43 -9.03
CA ALA A 70 -3.45 -13.59 -8.22
C ALA A 70 -4.27 -12.29 -8.09
N ASN A 71 -3.85 -11.17 -8.68
CA ASN A 71 -4.41 -9.83 -8.46
C ASN A 71 -4.52 -9.46 -6.96
N ASN A 72 -3.68 -10.06 -6.13
CA ASN A 72 -3.71 -9.89 -4.67
C ASN A 72 -2.64 -8.88 -4.25
N HIS A 73 -3.03 -7.62 -4.18
CA HIS A 73 -2.13 -6.51 -3.89
C HIS A 73 -1.84 -6.31 -2.41
N PHE A 74 -2.51 -7.03 -1.53
CA PHE A 74 -2.37 -6.89 -0.07
C PHE A 74 -1.86 -8.17 0.62
N GLY A 75 -1.56 -9.22 -0.15
CA GLY A 75 -1.10 -10.48 0.42
C GLY A 75 -2.12 -11.15 1.34
N ILE A 76 -3.42 -11.01 1.07
CA ILE A 76 -4.47 -11.58 1.92
C ILE A 76 -4.49 -13.09 1.76
N LYS A 77 -4.30 -13.79 2.89
CA LYS A 77 -4.34 -15.26 2.96
C LYS A 77 -5.76 -15.78 2.98
N CYS A 78 -5.92 -17.02 2.55
CA CYS A 78 -7.19 -17.73 2.71
C CYS A 78 -7.54 -17.87 4.20
N THR A 79 -8.82 -17.78 4.50
CA THR A 79 -9.42 -18.13 5.79
C THR A 79 -10.36 -19.30 5.58
N SER A 80 -10.79 -19.96 6.65
CA SER A 80 -11.69 -21.12 6.58
C SER A 80 -13.01 -20.83 5.89
N ASP A 81 -13.44 -19.57 5.90
CA ASP A 81 -14.67 -19.06 5.29
C ASP A 81 -14.48 -18.52 3.86
N TRP A 82 -13.26 -18.56 3.32
CA TRP A 82 -12.99 -18.12 1.97
C TRP A 82 -13.47 -19.14 0.93
N ALA A 83 -14.48 -18.77 0.15
CA ALA A 83 -15.05 -19.60 -0.92
C ALA A 83 -14.60 -19.24 -2.34
N GLY A 84 -13.73 -18.19 -2.48
CA GLY A 84 -13.24 -17.73 -3.77
C GLY A 84 -12.06 -18.57 -4.31
N LYS A 85 -11.53 -18.14 -5.45
CA LYS A 85 -10.33 -18.78 -6.05
C LYS A 85 -9.11 -18.57 -5.14
N THR A 86 -8.17 -19.50 -5.24
CA THR A 86 -6.96 -19.52 -4.42
C THR A 86 -5.70 -19.56 -5.29
N TYR A 87 -4.61 -19.08 -4.72
CA TYR A 87 -3.27 -19.18 -5.27
C TYR A 87 -2.33 -19.71 -4.21
N ARG A 88 -1.54 -20.72 -4.56
CA ARG A 88 -0.53 -21.28 -3.65
C ARG A 88 0.82 -20.62 -3.90
N TYR A 89 1.39 -20.09 -2.85
CA TYR A 89 2.65 -19.37 -2.89
C TYR A 89 3.48 -19.65 -1.63
N SER A 90 4.78 -19.71 -1.79
CA SER A 90 5.71 -19.89 -0.66
C SER A 90 6.29 -18.53 -0.30
N ASP A 91 5.73 -17.91 0.74
CA ASP A 91 6.24 -16.70 1.34
C ASP A 91 7.09 -17.04 2.57
N ASN A 92 6.58 -16.89 3.78
CA ASN A 92 7.29 -17.26 5.01
C ASN A 92 7.21 -18.77 5.32
N ARG A 93 6.22 -19.45 4.73
CA ARG A 93 6.03 -20.90 4.82
C ARG A 93 5.81 -21.48 3.44
N ALA A 94 6.15 -22.77 3.28
CA ALA A 94 5.94 -23.48 2.02
C ALA A 94 4.45 -23.64 1.73
N ASN A 95 4.07 -23.37 0.47
CA ASN A 95 2.74 -23.68 -0.07
C ASN A 95 1.55 -23.05 0.69
N GLU A 96 1.69 -21.79 1.14
CA GLU A 96 0.61 -21.06 1.79
C GLU A 96 -0.53 -20.73 0.82
N CYS A 97 -1.77 -20.67 1.35
CA CYS A 97 -2.94 -20.32 0.58
C CYS A 97 -3.19 -18.81 0.62
N PHE A 98 -3.22 -18.19 -0.56
CA PHE A 98 -3.59 -16.78 -0.74
C PHE A 98 -4.88 -16.67 -1.57
N ARG A 99 -5.66 -15.62 -1.31
CA ARG A 99 -6.86 -15.31 -2.09
C ARG A 99 -6.44 -14.90 -3.51
N LYS A 100 -7.20 -15.36 -4.50
CA LYS A 100 -7.02 -14.97 -5.90
C LYS A 100 -8.27 -14.26 -6.38
N TYR A 101 -8.10 -13.07 -6.94
CA TYR A 101 -9.18 -12.21 -7.40
C TYR A 101 -9.29 -12.21 -8.93
N ALA A 102 -10.47 -11.86 -9.43
CA ALA A 102 -10.72 -11.73 -10.85
C ALA A 102 -9.99 -10.50 -11.43
N ASP A 103 -9.97 -9.40 -10.65
CA ASP A 103 -9.24 -8.19 -10.98
C ASP A 103 -8.64 -7.53 -9.71
N VAL A 104 -7.90 -6.44 -9.91
CA VAL A 104 -7.23 -5.73 -8.82
C VAL A 104 -8.23 -5.02 -7.92
N ALA A 105 -9.33 -4.49 -8.46
CA ALA A 105 -10.34 -3.78 -7.67
C ALA A 105 -11.00 -4.69 -6.62
N ASP A 106 -11.17 -5.97 -6.93
CA ASP A 106 -11.67 -6.98 -5.98
C ASP A 106 -10.72 -7.13 -4.78
N SER A 107 -9.41 -7.06 -4.98
CA SER A 107 -8.45 -7.12 -3.88
C SER A 107 -8.52 -5.89 -2.98
N TYR A 108 -8.79 -4.72 -3.54
CA TYR A 108 -8.97 -3.48 -2.77
C TYR A 108 -10.28 -3.49 -1.98
N GLU A 109 -11.36 -4.02 -2.58
CA GLU A 109 -12.64 -4.19 -1.88
C GLU A 109 -12.50 -5.17 -0.70
N ASP A 110 -11.87 -6.32 -0.93
CA ASP A 110 -11.65 -7.33 0.11
C ASP A 110 -10.73 -6.82 1.23
N HIS A 111 -9.71 -6.02 0.89
CA HIS A 111 -8.87 -5.33 1.89
C HIS A 111 -9.70 -4.37 2.75
N SER A 112 -10.62 -3.61 2.14
CA SER A 112 -11.50 -2.71 2.89
C SER A 112 -12.40 -3.47 3.85
N LEU A 113 -12.96 -4.60 3.40
CA LEU A 113 -13.75 -5.50 4.25
C LEU A 113 -12.90 -6.15 5.35
N PHE A 114 -11.65 -6.49 5.06
CA PHE A 114 -10.70 -6.98 6.05
C PHE A 114 -10.47 -5.97 7.18
N LEU A 115 -10.35 -4.69 6.87
CA LEU A 115 -10.17 -3.63 7.87
C LEU A 115 -11.45 -3.32 8.66
N LYS A 116 -12.62 -3.79 8.23
CA LYS A 116 -13.87 -3.69 9.02
C LYS A 116 -14.02 -4.73 10.12
N ARG A 117 -13.05 -5.64 10.26
CA ARG A 117 -13.06 -6.61 11.36
C ARG A 117 -12.91 -5.91 12.71
N LYS A 118 -13.48 -6.51 13.75
CA LYS A 118 -13.47 -5.97 15.13
C LYS A 118 -12.10 -5.48 15.60
N ARG A 119 -11.04 -6.16 15.18
CA ARG A 119 -9.65 -5.79 15.50
C ARG A 119 -9.28 -4.35 15.12
N TYR A 120 -9.88 -3.80 14.06
CA TYR A 120 -9.59 -2.48 13.50
C TYR A 120 -10.71 -1.46 13.74
N GLU A 121 -11.76 -1.83 14.48
CA GLU A 121 -12.97 -1.02 14.66
C GLU A 121 -12.67 0.39 15.19
N SER A 122 -11.71 0.51 16.11
CA SER A 122 -11.31 1.80 16.69
C SER A 122 -10.76 2.82 15.67
N LEU A 123 -10.25 2.35 14.53
CA LEU A 123 -9.72 3.24 13.49
C LEU A 123 -10.81 4.08 12.84
N PHE A 124 -12.02 3.57 12.80
CA PHE A 124 -13.17 4.25 12.17
C PHE A 124 -13.71 5.43 12.98
N ALA A 125 -13.22 5.64 14.20
CA ALA A 125 -13.43 6.88 14.95
C ALA A 125 -12.55 8.04 14.48
N LEU A 126 -11.49 7.74 13.70
CA LEU A 126 -10.58 8.72 13.14
C LEU A 126 -11.16 9.35 11.86
N SER A 127 -10.84 10.63 11.63
CA SER A 127 -11.16 11.26 10.35
C SER A 127 -10.41 10.58 9.21
N VAL A 128 -11.03 10.47 8.03
CA VAL A 128 -10.37 10.02 6.79
C VAL A 128 -9.20 10.92 6.36
N LYS A 129 -9.09 12.13 6.93
CA LYS A 129 -7.98 13.05 6.69
C LYS A 129 -6.81 12.82 7.66
N ASP A 130 -7.02 12.09 8.75
CA ASP A 130 -6.00 11.76 9.74
C ASP A 130 -5.21 10.50 9.36
N TYR A 131 -4.52 10.55 8.23
CA TYR A 131 -3.72 9.42 7.75
C TYR A 131 -2.61 9.01 8.74
N LYS A 132 -2.10 9.96 9.55
CA LYS A 132 -1.08 9.67 10.58
C LYS A 132 -1.67 8.85 11.74
N GLY A 133 -2.87 9.21 12.19
CA GLY A 133 -3.61 8.45 13.19
C GLY A 133 -3.95 7.05 12.68
N TRP A 134 -4.41 6.94 11.44
CA TRP A 134 -4.69 5.67 10.78
C TRP A 134 -3.44 4.78 10.69
N ALA A 135 -2.30 5.32 10.21
CA ALA A 135 -1.05 4.57 10.10
C ALA A 135 -0.56 4.04 11.46
N ARG A 136 -0.63 4.88 12.50
CA ARG A 136 -0.28 4.50 13.87
C ARG A 136 -1.20 3.43 14.42
N GLY A 137 -2.50 3.62 14.29
CA GLY A 137 -3.50 2.68 14.77
C GLY A 137 -3.45 1.33 14.07
N LEU A 138 -3.19 1.29 12.75
CA LEU A 138 -2.96 0.03 12.03
C LEU A 138 -1.79 -0.76 12.60
N ARG A 139 -0.68 -0.08 12.91
CA ARG A 139 0.47 -0.72 13.55
C ARG A 139 0.12 -1.23 14.96
N GLU A 140 -0.57 -0.43 15.77
CA GLU A 140 -1.02 -0.81 17.11
C GLU A 140 -2.00 -2.00 17.07
N CYS A 141 -2.86 -2.06 16.07
CA CYS A 141 -3.73 -3.21 15.82
C CYS A 141 -2.99 -4.42 15.21
N GLY A 142 -1.67 -4.30 14.93
CA GLY A 142 -0.83 -5.39 14.40
C GLY A 142 -1.14 -5.75 12.93
N TYR A 143 -1.48 -4.77 12.11
CA TYR A 143 -1.60 -4.99 10.66
C TYR A 143 -0.23 -5.28 10.04
N ALA A 144 0.78 -4.50 10.43
CA ALA A 144 2.18 -4.70 10.05
C ALA A 144 3.05 -4.63 11.31
N THR A 145 3.96 -5.54 11.46
CA THR A 145 4.94 -5.60 12.56
C THR A 145 6.28 -5.05 12.13
#